data_f84eab01dd79cb35c83556664fbe7b8a
#
_entry.id   f84eab01dd79cb35c83556664fbe7b8a
#
_cell.length_a   1.000
_cell.length_b   1.000
_cell.length_c   1.000
_cell.angle_alpha   90.00
_cell.angle_beta   90.00
_cell.angle_gamma   90.00
#
_symmetry.space_group_name_H-M   'P 1'
#
loop_
_entity.id
_entity.type
_entity.pdbx_description
1 polymer ?
#
loop_
_entity_poly.entity_id
_entity_poly.type
_entity_poly.pdbx_seq_one_letter_code
_entity_poly.pdbx_strand_id
1 'polypeptide(L)'
;NGKPHIGHVLTRVIKDMIPRYQTMKGKYVPRKAGWDTHGLPVELEVEKMLGLNGKEQIEEYGMEPFIKKCKESVWKYKGMWEDFSGTVGFWADMENPYVTYDDNFIESEWWALKQIWDKGLLYKGFKIVPYCPRCGTPLSSQEVAQGYKTVKERSAVVRFKVVGEDAYFLAWTTTPWTLPSNVALCVNPDETYCKVKAADGYTYYMAEALLDKVLGKLGNEEEGVKAYEVLE
;
A
#
# COMPACT_ATOMS: atom_id res chain seq x y z
N ASN A 1 -5.54 -13.98 11.51
CA ASN A 1 -6.91 -13.61 11.89
C ASN A 1 -7.94 -13.93 10.83
N GLY A 2 -8.02 -15.14 10.36
CA GLY A 2 -9.00 -15.57 9.39
C GLY A 2 -9.12 -17.06 9.35
N LYS A 3 -10.21 -17.53 8.72
CA LYS A 3 -10.41 -18.96 8.49
C LYS A 3 -9.40 -19.47 7.46
N PRO A 4 -8.90 -20.73 7.61
CA PRO A 4 -8.11 -21.36 6.56
C PRO A 4 -8.94 -21.48 5.26
N HIS A 5 -8.26 -21.40 4.12
CA HIS A 5 -8.86 -21.56 2.80
C HIS A 5 -7.93 -22.32 1.85
N ILE A 6 -8.42 -22.70 0.68
CA ILE A 6 -7.68 -23.56 -0.27
C ILE A 6 -6.29 -23.01 -0.66
N GLY A 7 -6.11 -21.70 -0.72
CA GLY A 7 -4.79 -21.11 -0.98
C GLY A 7 -3.74 -21.45 0.08
N HIS A 8 -4.15 -21.71 1.31
CA HIS A 8 -3.25 -22.13 2.37
C HIS A 8 -2.80 -23.59 2.23
N VAL A 9 -3.57 -24.44 1.53
CA VAL A 9 -3.16 -25.83 1.21
C VAL A 9 -1.88 -25.81 0.39
N LEU A 10 -1.85 -25.02 -0.69
CA LEU A 10 -0.69 -24.93 -1.58
C LEU A 10 0.59 -24.54 -0.82
N THR A 11 0.51 -23.50 0.00
CA THR A 11 1.66 -23.05 0.77
C THR A 11 2.14 -24.09 1.79
N ARG A 12 1.21 -24.82 2.44
CA ARG A 12 1.56 -25.91 3.36
C ARG A 12 2.20 -27.08 2.65
N VAL A 13 1.67 -27.50 1.50
CA VAL A 13 2.24 -28.62 0.71
C VAL A 13 3.69 -28.29 0.32
N ILE A 14 3.95 -27.10 -0.20
CA ILE A 14 5.30 -26.69 -0.59
C ILE A 14 6.23 -26.64 0.63
N LYS A 15 5.79 -26.03 1.72
CA LYS A 15 6.58 -25.95 2.96
C LYS A 15 6.89 -27.31 3.57
N ASP A 16 5.98 -28.25 3.47
CA ASP A 16 6.11 -29.58 4.09
C ASP A 16 6.94 -30.54 3.23
N MET A 17 6.89 -30.42 1.93
CA MET A 17 7.61 -31.30 1.00
C MET A 17 9.12 -31.29 1.23
N ILE A 18 9.74 -30.14 1.37
CA ILE A 18 11.18 -30.02 1.54
C ILE A 18 11.67 -30.59 2.88
N PRO A 19 11.07 -30.26 4.03
CA PRO A 19 11.40 -30.91 5.30
C PRO A 19 11.23 -32.42 5.29
N ARG A 20 10.13 -32.93 4.73
CA ARG A 20 9.92 -34.40 4.58
C ARG A 20 11.04 -35.02 3.76
N TYR A 21 11.35 -34.47 2.61
CA TYR A 21 12.44 -34.94 1.75
C TYR A 21 13.78 -35.00 2.49
N GLN A 22 14.11 -33.93 3.23
CA GLN A 22 15.36 -33.89 3.99
C GLN A 22 15.37 -34.89 5.14
N THR A 23 14.23 -35.14 5.81
CA THR A 23 14.08 -36.18 6.83
C THR A 23 14.28 -37.57 6.23
N MET A 24 13.70 -37.84 5.05
CA MET A 24 13.88 -39.13 4.34
C MET A 24 15.33 -39.32 3.91
N LYS A 25 16.11 -38.28 3.77
CA LYS A 25 17.58 -38.37 3.53
C LYS A 25 18.40 -38.54 4.81
N GLY A 26 17.76 -38.80 5.94
CA GLY A 26 18.44 -39.03 7.23
C GLY A 26 18.85 -37.76 7.98
N LYS A 27 18.36 -36.57 7.56
CA LYS A 27 18.68 -35.32 8.26
C LYS A 27 17.72 -35.08 9.41
N TYR A 28 18.22 -34.51 10.49
CA TYR A 28 17.38 -33.96 11.55
C TYR A 28 16.79 -32.60 11.09
N VAL A 29 15.47 -32.51 11.01
CA VAL A 29 14.76 -31.34 10.55
C VAL A 29 13.71 -30.93 11.59
N PRO A 30 14.02 -30.04 12.53
CA PRO A 30 13.04 -29.53 13.50
C PRO A 30 11.98 -28.69 12.78
N ARG A 31 10.73 -28.89 13.16
CA ARG A 31 9.56 -28.28 12.52
C ARG A 31 8.69 -27.63 13.57
N LYS A 32 9.05 -26.45 14.00
CA LYS A 32 8.29 -25.69 14.99
C LYS A 32 7.16 -24.93 14.29
N ALA A 33 5.94 -25.06 14.77
CA ALA A 33 4.82 -24.21 14.35
C ALA A 33 5.00 -22.78 14.88
N GLY A 34 4.30 -21.82 14.30
CA GLY A 34 4.33 -20.43 14.73
C GLY A 34 3.02 -19.71 14.47
N TRP A 35 2.69 -18.79 15.37
CA TRP A 35 1.52 -17.96 15.31
C TRP A 35 1.93 -16.48 15.20
N ASP A 36 1.54 -15.87 14.08
CA ASP A 36 1.61 -14.41 13.88
C ASP A 36 0.37 -13.80 14.54
N THR A 37 0.57 -13.06 15.62
CA THR A 37 -0.49 -12.71 16.56
C THR A 37 -0.67 -11.21 16.76
N HIS A 38 -0.07 -10.37 15.93
CA HIS A 38 -0.15 -8.92 16.04
C HIS A 38 -0.22 -8.21 14.69
N GLY A 39 -0.25 -6.89 14.72
CA GLY A 39 -0.29 -6.02 13.55
C GLY A 39 -1.71 -5.61 13.12
N LEU A 40 -1.77 -4.81 12.07
CA LEU A 40 -2.98 -4.16 11.58
C LEU A 40 -4.16 -5.13 11.30
N PRO A 41 -3.98 -6.35 10.78
CA PRO A 41 -5.09 -7.28 10.58
C PRO A 41 -5.81 -7.69 11.86
N VAL A 42 -5.08 -7.78 12.99
CA VAL A 42 -5.67 -8.07 14.31
C VAL A 42 -6.47 -6.88 14.81
N GLU A 43 -5.88 -5.69 14.72
CA GLU A 43 -6.51 -4.44 15.14
C GLU A 43 -7.81 -4.18 14.39
N LEU A 44 -7.83 -4.31 13.06
CA LEU A 44 -9.01 -4.12 12.23
C LEU A 44 -10.13 -5.12 12.54
N GLU A 45 -9.81 -6.37 12.87
CA GLU A 45 -10.83 -7.35 13.28
C GLU A 45 -11.44 -6.96 14.63
N VAL A 46 -10.64 -6.50 15.59
CA VAL A 46 -11.12 -6.07 16.92
C VAL A 46 -11.88 -4.74 16.82
N GLU A 47 -11.41 -3.79 16.03
CA GLU A 47 -12.14 -2.56 15.71
C GLU A 47 -13.56 -2.87 15.23
N LYS A 48 -13.66 -3.79 14.26
CA LYS A 48 -14.94 -4.23 13.71
C LYS A 48 -15.82 -4.93 14.75
N MET A 49 -15.24 -5.78 15.60
CA MET A 49 -15.96 -6.48 16.67
C MET A 49 -16.52 -5.51 17.72
N LEU A 50 -15.81 -4.44 18.03
CA LEU A 50 -16.19 -3.43 19.01
C LEU A 50 -17.02 -2.29 18.43
N GLY A 51 -17.19 -2.24 17.08
CA GLY A 51 -17.86 -1.14 16.39
C GLY A 51 -17.09 0.18 16.41
N LEU A 52 -15.77 0.13 16.61
CA LEU A 52 -14.90 1.30 16.62
C LEU A 52 -14.52 1.68 15.18
N ASN A 53 -14.17 2.95 14.98
CA ASN A 53 -13.76 3.46 13.68
C ASN A 53 -12.55 4.39 13.81
N GLY A 54 -11.36 3.81 13.69
CA GLY A 54 -10.10 4.53 13.66
C GLY A 54 -9.46 4.77 15.02
N LYS A 55 -8.28 5.35 14.96
CA LYS A 55 -7.36 5.45 16.09
C LYS A 55 -7.93 6.26 17.27
N GLU A 56 -8.61 7.36 17.02
CA GLU A 56 -9.20 8.21 18.06
C GLU A 56 -10.18 7.43 18.95
N GLN A 57 -11.06 6.64 18.35
CA GLN A 57 -12.02 5.83 19.11
C GLN A 57 -11.35 4.67 19.87
N ILE A 58 -10.23 4.15 19.35
CA ILE A 58 -9.43 3.14 20.07
C ILE A 58 -8.79 3.78 21.31
N GLU A 59 -8.26 4.99 21.20
CA GLU A 59 -7.67 5.72 22.32
C GLU A 59 -8.73 6.07 23.38
N GLU A 60 -9.93 6.48 22.98
CA GLU A 60 -11.07 6.71 23.88
C GLU A 60 -11.54 5.43 24.58
N TYR A 61 -11.59 4.29 23.87
CA TYR A 61 -11.91 2.99 24.45
C TYR A 61 -10.89 2.55 25.48
N GLY A 62 -9.64 2.93 25.29
CA GLY A 62 -8.49 2.64 26.13
C GLY A 62 -7.55 1.60 25.51
N MET A 63 -6.27 1.91 25.50
CA MET A 63 -5.25 1.05 24.88
C MET A 63 -5.14 -0.32 25.55
N GLU A 64 -5.14 -0.38 26.88
CA GLU A 64 -5.01 -1.65 27.61
C GLU A 64 -6.18 -2.62 27.34
N PRO A 65 -7.46 -2.23 27.49
CA PRO A 65 -8.57 -3.10 27.18
C PRO A 65 -8.64 -3.48 25.69
N PHE A 66 -8.23 -2.60 24.79
CA PHE A 66 -8.15 -2.90 23.36
C PHE A 66 -7.10 -3.97 23.07
N ILE A 67 -5.88 -3.83 23.60
CA ILE A 67 -4.80 -4.83 23.45
C ILE A 67 -5.22 -6.18 24.04
N LYS A 68 -5.91 -6.19 25.18
CA LYS A 68 -6.45 -7.42 25.76
C LYS A 68 -7.41 -8.11 24.80
N LYS A 69 -8.31 -7.35 24.15
CA LYS A 69 -9.22 -7.87 23.12
C LYS A 69 -8.48 -8.40 21.88
N CYS A 70 -7.40 -7.75 21.46
CA CYS A 70 -6.54 -8.25 20.40
C CYS A 70 -5.94 -9.60 20.75
N LYS A 71 -5.35 -9.74 21.93
CA LYS A 71 -4.78 -11.01 22.43
C LYS A 71 -5.82 -12.14 22.54
N GLU A 72 -7.05 -11.83 22.95
CA GLU A 72 -8.15 -12.79 22.98
C GLU A 72 -8.58 -13.21 21.54
N SER A 73 -8.65 -12.24 20.64
CA SER A 73 -9.15 -12.43 19.27
C SER A 73 -8.27 -13.37 18.43
N VAL A 74 -6.94 -13.33 18.60
CA VAL A 74 -6.02 -14.15 17.78
C VAL A 74 -6.22 -15.65 17.95
N TRP A 75 -6.78 -16.10 19.07
CA TRP A 75 -7.02 -17.51 19.35
C TRP A 75 -8.36 -18.05 18.83
N LYS A 76 -9.23 -17.15 18.35
CA LYS A 76 -10.57 -17.52 17.84
C LYS A 76 -10.55 -18.62 16.78
N TYR A 77 -9.53 -18.63 15.94
CA TYR A 77 -9.44 -19.55 14.81
C TYR A 77 -8.39 -20.66 15.02
N LYS A 78 -7.74 -20.73 16.20
CA LYS A 78 -6.65 -21.66 16.47
C LYS A 78 -7.02 -23.10 16.15
N GLY A 79 -8.12 -23.62 16.72
CA GLY A 79 -8.56 -24.98 16.50
C GLY A 79 -8.81 -25.30 15.03
N MET A 80 -9.42 -24.37 14.29
CA MET A 80 -9.65 -24.54 12.84
C MET A 80 -8.34 -24.67 12.05
N TRP A 81 -7.29 -23.94 12.44
CA TRP A 81 -5.98 -24.03 11.81
C TRP A 81 -5.23 -25.31 12.18
N GLU A 82 -5.40 -25.80 13.39
CA GLU A 82 -4.84 -27.08 13.85
C GLU A 82 -5.52 -28.24 13.12
N ASP A 83 -6.85 -28.27 13.08
CA ASP A 83 -7.64 -29.26 12.33
C ASP A 83 -7.30 -29.25 10.83
N PHE A 84 -7.21 -28.07 10.24
CA PHE A 84 -6.81 -27.90 8.85
C PHE A 84 -5.41 -28.46 8.59
N SER A 85 -4.45 -28.17 9.47
CA SER A 85 -3.08 -28.68 9.35
C SER A 85 -3.02 -30.18 9.47
N GLY A 86 -3.82 -30.77 10.38
CA GLY A 86 -3.99 -32.20 10.49
C GLY A 86 -4.61 -32.84 9.25
N THR A 87 -5.69 -32.24 8.72
CA THR A 87 -6.39 -32.71 7.52
C THR A 87 -5.49 -32.74 6.29
N VAL A 88 -4.66 -31.75 6.06
CA VAL A 88 -3.71 -31.72 4.94
C VAL A 88 -2.42 -32.49 5.22
N GLY A 89 -2.29 -33.11 6.39
CA GLY A 89 -1.11 -33.89 6.80
C GLY A 89 0.17 -33.08 6.94
N PHE A 90 0.05 -31.80 7.34
CA PHE A 90 1.19 -30.93 7.55
C PHE A 90 1.98 -31.30 8.80
N TRP A 91 3.26 -31.62 8.66
CA TRP A 91 4.12 -32.05 9.77
C TRP A 91 4.74 -30.81 10.44
N ALA A 92 4.18 -30.38 11.55
CA ALA A 92 4.77 -29.34 12.39
C ALA A 92 4.48 -29.66 13.86
N ASP A 93 5.37 -29.26 14.75
CA ASP A 93 5.15 -29.28 16.19
C ASP A 93 4.17 -28.14 16.54
N MET A 94 2.89 -28.53 16.68
CA MET A 94 1.81 -27.61 17.05
C MET A 94 1.65 -27.51 18.57
N GLU A 95 2.30 -28.38 19.34
CA GLU A 95 2.22 -28.38 20.82
C GLU A 95 3.14 -27.33 21.42
N ASN A 96 4.31 -27.09 20.80
CA ASN A 96 5.31 -26.13 21.25
C ASN A 96 5.55 -25.02 20.22
N PRO A 97 4.52 -24.29 19.79
CA PRO A 97 4.67 -23.23 18.79
C PRO A 97 5.42 -22.02 19.39
N TYR A 98 6.00 -21.20 18.54
CA TYR A 98 6.32 -19.84 18.93
C TYR A 98 5.11 -18.92 18.71
N VAL A 99 4.98 -17.90 19.54
CA VAL A 99 3.92 -16.88 19.45
C VAL A 99 4.58 -15.51 19.41
N THR A 100 4.28 -14.71 18.39
CA THR A 100 5.02 -13.49 18.14
C THR A 100 4.77 -12.38 19.16
N TYR A 101 3.73 -12.45 19.98
CA TYR A 101 3.52 -11.52 21.08
C TYR A 101 4.13 -11.96 22.43
N ASP A 102 4.72 -13.15 22.50
CA ASP A 102 5.36 -13.63 23.74
C ASP A 102 6.66 -12.88 23.99
N ASP A 103 6.93 -12.58 25.23
CA ASP A 103 8.07 -11.77 25.64
C ASP A 103 9.42 -12.36 25.19
N ASN A 104 9.58 -13.67 25.25
CA ASN A 104 10.80 -14.36 24.79
C ASN A 104 11.02 -14.23 23.28
N PHE A 105 9.93 -14.19 22.47
CA PHE A 105 10.04 -13.94 21.04
C PHE A 105 10.45 -12.48 20.79
N ILE A 106 9.79 -11.54 21.45
CA ILE A 106 10.06 -10.09 21.35
C ILE A 106 11.50 -9.79 21.78
N GLU A 107 11.97 -10.38 22.89
CA GLU A 107 13.35 -10.23 23.36
C GLU A 107 14.37 -10.72 22.32
N SER A 108 14.10 -11.87 21.71
CA SER A 108 14.96 -12.42 20.65
C SER A 108 15.01 -11.53 19.41
N GLU A 109 13.89 -10.94 19.02
CA GLU A 109 13.80 -9.98 17.91
C GLU A 109 14.59 -8.70 18.23
N TRP A 110 14.41 -8.14 19.41
CA TRP A 110 15.17 -6.99 19.88
C TRP A 110 16.68 -7.26 19.92
N TRP A 111 17.07 -8.45 20.37
CA TRP A 111 18.47 -8.87 20.32
C TRP A 111 19.02 -8.87 18.89
N ALA A 112 18.26 -9.44 17.94
CA ALA A 112 18.67 -9.46 16.53
C ALA A 112 18.79 -8.06 15.93
N LEU A 113 17.81 -7.18 16.19
CA LEU A 113 17.84 -5.78 15.77
C LEU A 113 19.04 -5.04 16.38
N LYS A 114 19.36 -5.31 17.65
CA LYS A 114 20.55 -4.75 18.31
C LYS A 114 21.86 -5.16 17.60
N GLN A 115 21.97 -6.44 17.19
CA GLN A 115 23.16 -6.90 16.44
C GLN A 115 23.28 -6.19 15.08
N ILE A 116 22.16 -5.94 14.40
CA ILE A 116 22.12 -5.22 13.12
C ILE A 116 22.49 -3.75 13.32
N TRP A 117 21.97 -3.13 14.38
CA TRP A 117 22.31 -1.76 14.78
C TRP A 117 23.80 -1.58 15.07
N ASP A 118 24.38 -2.47 15.86
CA ASP A 118 25.80 -2.41 16.25
C ASP A 118 26.74 -2.55 15.05
N LYS A 119 26.28 -3.17 13.96
CA LYS A 119 26.99 -3.25 12.69
C LYS A 119 26.78 -2.03 11.79
N GLY A 120 26.02 -1.02 12.20
CA GLY A 120 25.72 0.16 11.40
C GLY A 120 24.81 -0.09 10.19
N LEU A 121 24.12 -1.24 10.15
CA LEU A 121 23.24 -1.62 9.04
C LEU A 121 21.80 -1.13 9.22
N LEU A 122 21.41 -0.74 10.40
CA LEU A 122 20.11 -0.11 10.69
C LEU A 122 20.30 1.41 10.83
N TYR A 123 19.66 2.17 9.95
CA TYR A 123 19.77 3.61 9.90
C TYR A 123 18.42 4.27 9.59
N LYS A 124 18.28 5.54 9.94
CA LYS A 124 17.10 6.34 9.60
C LYS A 124 17.20 6.84 8.17
N GLY A 125 16.26 6.48 7.33
CA GLY A 125 16.21 6.85 5.91
C GLY A 125 14.82 7.27 5.46
N PHE A 126 14.74 7.77 4.23
CA PHE A 126 13.48 8.17 3.60
C PHE A 126 13.13 7.20 2.46
N LYS A 127 11.86 6.84 2.37
CA LYS A 127 11.32 6.02 1.29
C LYS A 127 9.91 6.47 0.96
N ILE A 128 9.59 6.56 -0.33
CA ILE A 128 8.22 6.78 -0.76
C ILE A 128 7.45 5.47 -0.61
N VAL A 129 6.36 5.52 0.16
CA VAL A 129 5.49 4.38 0.42
C VAL A 129 4.02 4.81 0.30
N PRO A 130 3.12 3.92 -0.15
CA PRO A 130 1.68 4.12 0.02
C PRO A 130 1.34 4.28 1.50
N TYR A 131 0.43 5.18 1.80
CA TYR A 131 0.05 5.50 3.18
C TYR A 131 -1.47 5.55 3.31
N CYS A 132 -2.01 4.88 4.34
CA CYS A 132 -3.43 4.91 4.65
C CYS A 132 -3.72 5.99 5.70
N PRO A 133 -4.42 7.10 5.35
CA PRO A 133 -4.73 8.16 6.31
C PRO A 133 -5.72 7.71 7.40
N ARG A 134 -6.58 6.71 7.12
CA ARG A 134 -7.51 6.16 8.12
C ARG A 134 -6.78 5.35 9.19
N CYS A 135 -5.88 4.47 8.77
CA CYS A 135 -5.13 3.61 9.69
C CYS A 135 -3.91 4.31 10.30
N GLY A 136 -3.44 5.41 9.69
CA GLY A 136 -2.24 6.13 10.12
C GLY A 136 -0.94 5.33 9.89
N THR A 137 -0.94 4.40 8.93
CA THR A 137 0.17 3.48 8.69
C THR A 137 0.61 3.45 7.23
N PRO A 138 1.90 3.20 6.93
CA PRO A 138 2.33 2.82 5.60
C PRO A 138 1.74 1.44 5.22
N LEU A 139 1.53 1.23 3.92
CA LEU A 139 0.97 -0.01 3.38
C LEU A 139 2.03 -0.80 2.62
N SER A 140 1.97 -2.11 2.75
CA SER A 140 2.73 -3.04 1.93
C SER A 140 2.17 -3.12 0.50
N SER A 141 2.98 -3.59 -0.45
CA SER A 141 2.52 -3.82 -1.83
C SER A 141 1.35 -4.81 -1.90
N GLN A 142 1.30 -5.79 -1.02
CA GLN A 142 0.21 -6.77 -0.95
C GLN A 142 -1.10 -6.13 -0.49
N GLU A 143 -1.06 -5.27 0.51
CA GLU A 143 -2.25 -4.54 0.99
C GLU A 143 -2.80 -3.61 -0.09
N VAL A 144 -1.92 -2.88 -0.78
CA VAL A 144 -2.30 -2.01 -1.91
C VAL A 144 -2.95 -2.83 -3.03
N ALA A 145 -2.37 -3.98 -3.40
CA ALA A 145 -2.90 -4.84 -4.45
C ALA A 145 -4.33 -5.34 -4.17
N GLN A 146 -4.67 -5.59 -2.92
CA GLN A 146 -6.01 -6.02 -2.52
C GLN A 146 -7.06 -4.91 -2.57
N GLY A 147 -6.65 -3.65 -2.55
CA GLY A 147 -7.51 -2.47 -2.55
C GLY A 147 -7.81 -1.88 -3.94
N TYR A 148 -7.31 -2.46 -5.02
CA TYR A 148 -7.51 -1.92 -6.37
C TYR A 148 -8.99 -1.95 -6.78
N LYS A 149 -9.49 -0.78 -7.17
CA LYS A 149 -10.83 -0.63 -7.75
C LYS A 149 -10.88 0.60 -8.66
N THR A 150 -11.79 0.56 -9.63
CA THR A 150 -12.07 1.73 -10.48
C THR A 150 -12.92 2.73 -9.70
N VAL A 151 -12.47 3.98 -9.65
CA VAL A 151 -13.18 5.08 -9.01
C VAL A 151 -13.35 6.24 -9.99
N LYS A 152 -14.41 7.05 -9.80
CA LYS A 152 -14.58 8.33 -10.49
C LYS A 152 -14.10 9.45 -9.56
N GLU A 153 -13.09 10.18 -10.02
CA GLU A 153 -12.58 11.34 -9.28
C GLU A 153 -12.50 12.56 -10.20
N ARG A 154 -12.62 13.74 -9.60
CA ARG A 154 -12.38 14.99 -10.31
C ARG A 154 -10.89 15.17 -10.52
N SER A 155 -10.50 15.45 -11.76
CA SER A 155 -9.16 15.87 -12.11
C SER A 155 -9.15 17.35 -12.52
N ALA A 156 -8.01 17.99 -12.44
CA ALA A 156 -7.83 19.37 -12.82
C ALA A 156 -6.71 19.51 -13.86
N VAL A 157 -6.93 20.39 -14.84
CA VAL A 157 -5.86 20.91 -15.68
C VAL A 157 -5.52 22.30 -15.17
N VAL A 158 -4.30 22.49 -14.73
CA VAL A 158 -3.85 23.69 -14.02
C VAL A 158 -2.93 24.52 -14.90
N ARG A 159 -3.07 25.83 -14.84
CA ARG A 159 -2.25 26.80 -15.57
C ARG A 159 -1.15 27.35 -14.68
N PHE A 160 0.10 27.17 -15.07
CA PHE A 160 1.26 27.73 -14.39
C PHE A 160 1.83 28.87 -15.24
N LYS A 161 1.79 30.09 -14.73
CA LYS A 161 2.26 31.31 -15.45
C LYS A 161 3.75 31.19 -15.75
N VAL A 162 4.13 31.46 -16.99
CA VAL A 162 5.52 31.58 -17.40
C VAL A 162 6.07 32.95 -16.96
N VAL A 163 7.27 32.93 -16.40
CA VAL A 163 7.94 34.17 -15.98
C VAL A 163 8.46 34.92 -17.22
N GLY A 164 8.11 36.21 -17.35
CA GLY A 164 8.56 37.08 -18.46
C GLY A 164 7.79 36.90 -19.77
N GLU A 165 6.75 36.06 -19.80
CA GLU A 165 5.95 35.81 -20.98
C GLU A 165 4.45 35.71 -20.64
N ASP A 166 3.59 36.15 -21.58
CA ASP A 166 2.14 35.97 -21.41
C ASP A 166 1.66 34.62 -21.93
N ALA A 167 2.17 33.60 -21.30
CA ALA A 167 1.87 32.18 -21.56
C ALA A 167 1.81 31.36 -20.28
N TYR A 168 1.27 30.12 -20.39
CA TYR A 168 1.10 29.22 -19.27
C TYR A 168 1.52 27.82 -19.65
N PHE A 169 2.19 27.11 -18.75
CA PHE A 169 2.27 25.64 -18.83
C PHE A 169 0.97 25.02 -18.36
N LEU A 170 0.49 24.01 -19.06
CA LEU A 170 -0.62 23.17 -18.64
C LEU A 170 -0.10 21.89 -18.00
N ALA A 171 -0.59 21.57 -16.81
CA ALA A 171 -0.33 20.30 -16.15
C ALA A 171 -1.63 19.71 -15.61
N TRP A 172 -1.79 18.40 -15.81
CA TRP A 172 -2.94 17.67 -15.33
C TRP A 172 -2.63 16.97 -13.99
N THR A 173 -3.60 17.00 -13.08
CA THR A 173 -3.48 16.31 -11.80
C THR A 173 -4.81 15.68 -11.38
N THR A 174 -4.74 14.52 -10.73
CA THR A 174 -5.85 13.90 -10.00
C THR A 174 -5.87 14.29 -8.52
N THR A 175 -4.83 14.99 -8.04
CA THR A 175 -4.65 15.36 -6.63
C THR A 175 -4.51 16.89 -6.47
N PRO A 176 -5.55 17.68 -6.76
CA PRO A 176 -5.44 19.14 -6.75
C PRO A 176 -5.08 19.74 -5.38
N TRP A 177 -5.30 19.02 -4.29
CA TRP A 177 -4.90 19.41 -2.93
C TRP A 177 -3.38 19.43 -2.70
N THR A 178 -2.57 18.87 -3.62
CA THR A 178 -1.10 18.95 -3.56
C THR A 178 -0.54 20.23 -4.16
N LEU A 179 -1.33 21.00 -4.91
CA LEU A 179 -0.89 22.22 -5.60
C LEU A 179 -0.26 23.28 -4.69
N PRO A 180 -0.73 23.52 -3.43
CA PRO A 180 -0.06 24.48 -2.55
C PRO A 180 1.40 24.16 -2.26
N SER A 181 1.81 22.91 -2.40
CA SER A 181 3.19 22.44 -2.19
C SER A 181 3.96 22.23 -3.49
N ASN A 182 3.42 22.66 -4.64
CA ASN A 182 4.06 22.47 -5.93
C ASN A 182 5.27 23.41 -6.08
N VAL A 183 6.43 22.84 -6.39
CA VAL A 183 7.70 23.60 -6.50
C VAL A 183 8.16 23.73 -7.95
N ALA A 184 7.92 22.70 -8.78
CA ALA A 184 8.41 22.65 -10.14
C ALA A 184 7.49 21.79 -11.03
N LEU A 185 7.62 21.97 -12.34
CA LEU A 185 7.06 21.08 -13.35
C LEU A 185 8.15 20.16 -13.87
N CYS A 186 7.82 18.89 -14.04
CA CYS A 186 8.69 17.90 -14.65
C CYS A 186 8.13 17.54 -16.03
N VAL A 187 8.97 17.55 -17.05
CA VAL A 187 8.61 17.22 -18.42
C VAL A 187 9.36 15.97 -18.88
N ASN A 188 8.80 15.25 -19.83
CA ASN A 188 9.48 14.12 -20.47
C ASN A 188 10.35 14.65 -21.62
N PRO A 189 11.67 14.45 -21.60
CA PRO A 189 12.57 14.96 -22.67
C PRO A 189 12.39 14.25 -24.03
N ASP A 190 11.73 13.10 -24.04
CA ASP A 190 11.47 12.32 -25.28
C ASP A 190 10.14 12.71 -25.95
N GLU A 191 9.37 13.63 -25.37
CA GLU A 191 8.10 14.13 -25.93
C GLU A 191 8.25 15.51 -26.57
N THR A 192 7.46 15.76 -27.61
CA THR A 192 7.38 17.09 -28.25
C THR A 192 6.41 17.95 -27.48
N TYR A 193 6.85 19.14 -27.14
CA TYR A 193 6.03 20.20 -26.54
C TYR A 193 5.89 21.35 -27.51
N CYS A 194 4.72 21.95 -27.57
CA CYS A 194 4.44 23.05 -28.47
C CYS A 194 3.81 24.23 -27.71
N LYS A 195 4.00 25.40 -28.28
CA LYS A 195 3.35 26.66 -27.88
C LYS A 195 2.12 26.87 -28.74
N VAL A 196 0.97 27.03 -28.13
CA VAL A 196 -0.30 27.11 -28.83
C VAL A 196 -1.13 28.30 -28.34
N LYS A 197 -1.81 28.98 -29.25
CA LYS A 197 -2.85 29.95 -28.95
C LYS A 197 -4.19 29.22 -28.96
N ALA A 198 -4.88 29.18 -27.83
CA ALA A 198 -6.16 28.51 -27.70
C ALA A 198 -7.35 29.49 -27.91
N ALA A 199 -8.51 28.93 -28.24
CA ALA A 199 -9.74 29.71 -28.49
C ALA A 199 -10.24 30.43 -27.25
N ASP A 200 -9.81 30.03 -26.03
CA ASP A 200 -10.10 30.75 -24.78
C ASP A 200 -9.30 32.06 -24.60
N GLY A 201 -8.45 32.39 -25.59
CA GLY A 201 -7.65 33.61 -25.60
C GLY A 201 -6.29 33.52 -24.92
N TYR A 202 -5.94 32.35 -24.31
CA TYR A 202 -4.65 32.19 -23.66
C TYR A 202 -3.63 31.47 -24.57
N THR A 203 -2.37 31.64 -24.24
CA THR A 203 -1.26 30.92 -24.88
C THR A 203 -0.74 29.89 -23.90
N TYR A 204 -0.57 28.65 -24.40
CA TYR A 204 -0.17 27.50 -23.58
C TYR A 204 1.06 26.80 -24.13
N TYR A 205 1.87 26.27 -23.20
CA TYR A 205 2.89 25.24 -23.44
C TYR A 205 2.36 23.91 -22.96
N MET A 206 2.31 22.91 -23.83
CA MET A 206 1.85 21.58 -23.50
C MET A 206 2.36 20.53 -24.48
N ALA A 207 2.24 19.26 -24.13
CA ALA A 207 2.62 18.17 -25.01
C ALA A 207 1.73 18.12 -26.26
N GLU A 208 2.34 18.03 -27.45
CA GLU A 208 1.66 18.00 -28.75
C GLU A 208 0.61 16.89 -28.82
N ALA A 209 0.96 15.68 -28.34
CA ALA A 209 0.08 14.51 -28.32
C ALA A 209 -1.23 14.70 -27.50
N LEU A 210 -1.33 15.76 -26.70
CA LEU A 210 -2.49 16.03 -25.85
C LEU A 210 -3.33 17.22 -26.31
N LEU A 211 -2.97 17.91 -27.39
CA LEU A 211 -3.66 19.12 -27.88
C LEU A 211 -5.16 18.88 -28.06
N ASP A 212 -5.54 17.92 -28.88
CA ASP A 212 -6.95 17.65 -29.18
C ASP A 212 -7.72 17.18 -27.93
N LYS A 213 -7.08 16.35 -27.11
CA LYS A 213 -7.71 15.83 -25.90
C LYS A 213 -8.03 16.93 -24.87
N VAL A 214 -7.17 17.94 -24.75
CA VAL A 214 -7.28 18.99 -23.73
C VAL A 214 -7.99 20.22 -24.28
N LEU A 215 -7.58 20.70 -25.45
CA LEU A 215 -8.06 21.95 -26.04
C LEU A 215 -9.16 21.75 -27.10
N GLY A 216 -9.31 20.56 -27.67
CA GLY A 216 -10.26 20.28 -28.77
C GLY A 216 -11.69 20.71 -28.46
N LYS A 217 -12.11 20.66 -27.22
CA LYS A 217 -13.45 21.08 -26.76
C LYS A 217 -13.67 22.62 -26.75
N LEU A 218 -12.62 23.39 -26.92
CA LEU A 218 -12.69 24.85 -26.99
C LEU A 218 -13.07 25.35 -28.39
N GLY A 219 -12.96 24.49 -29.40
CA GLY A 219 -13.40 24.79 -30.77
C GLY A 219 -14.91 24.63 -30.94
N ASN A 220 -15.45 25.33 -31.94
CA ASN A 220 -16.80 25.18 -32.41
C ASN A 220 -16.79 25.11 -33.94
N GLU A 221 -16.94 23.92 -34.51
CA GLU A 221 -16.91 23.69 -35.96
C GLU A 221 -18.09 24.38 -36.67
N GLU A 222 -19.26 24.48 -36.03
CA GLU A 222 -20.45 25.12 -36.61
C GLU A 222 -20.27 26.65 -36.73
N GLU A 223 -19.48 27.26 -35.86
CA GLU A 223 -19.15 28.68 -35.87
C GLU A 223 -17.78 28.99 -36.54
N GLY A 224 -17.10 27.95 -37.07
CA GLY A 224 -15.79 28.08 -37.68
C GLY A 224 -14.65 28.45 -36.72
N VAL A 225 -14.85 28.25 -35.43
CA VAL A 225 -13.85 28.56 -34.38
C VAL A 225 -12.89 27.39 -34.23
N LYS A 226 -11.63 27.60 -34.59
CA LYS A 226 -10.57 26.62 -34.32
C LYS A 226 -10.28 26.53 -32.83
N ALA A 227 -10.14 25.31 -32.32
CA ALA A 227 -9.83 25.07 -30.90
C ALA A 227 -8.49 25.69 -30.45
N TYR A 228 -7.51 25.64 -31.30
CA TYR A 228 -6.17 26.20 -31.07
C TYR A 228 -5.40 26.41 -32.40
N GLU A 229 -4.33 27.19 -32.31
CA GLU A 229 -3.35 27.42 -33.36
C GLU A 229 -1.95 27.14 -32.80
N VAL A 230 -1.17 26.29 -33.43
CA VAL A 230 0.22 26.00 -33.04
C VAL A 230 1.10 27.16 -33.52
N LEU A 231 1.84 27.73 -32.60
CA LEU A 231 2.74 28.89 -32.83
C LEU A 231 4.18 28.43 -33.00
N GLU A 232 4.60 27.43 -32.20
CA GLU A 232 5.97 26.93 -32.15
C GLU A 232 5.99 25.48 -31.66
#